data_f3f2704b35535e92fee7a222ce5d88a0
#
_entry.id   f3f2704b35535e92fee7a222ce5d88a0
#
_cell.length_a   1.000
_cell.length_b   1.000
_cell.length_c   1.000
_cell.angle_alpha   90.00
_cell.angle_beta   90.00
_cell.angle_gamma   90.00
#
_symmetry.space_group_name_H-M   'P 1'
#
loop_
_entity.id
_entity.type
_entity.pdbx_description
1 polymer ?
#
loop_
_entity_poly.entity_id
_entity_poly.type
_entity_poly.pdbx_seq_one_letter_code
_entity_poly.pdbx_strand_id
1 'polypeptide(L)'
;MGRTRYTLRSILGDWRFYLLLALLLAAFYFGLVSRLDTRYRYRHFAEIARFANVPGQAARQMGVEGRFDTMEQVWEAYVDCPERAEYYYLAVLVNASLAGSLTGVLFSFWIIGRGILGRRASQLLLRGAGRPAVFRQLLFPYLGASLLLRWGFFALCFAVLPIRVQNFPPGYFPETVLCWLLLSAADTAFFGFTAFAFHPYLALGADLGAAALVLLLPGAVRRALPLGALNDAGLWRTEALPGPRQTAAVAAGVTLLASLLGAWLAFRRKDLS
;
A
#
# COMPACT_ATOMS: atom_id res chain seq x y z
N MET A 1 -10.42 -19.80 21.47
CA MET A 1 -10.80 -18.45 20.97
C MET A 1 -10.33 -17.29 21.87
N GLY A 2 -10.29 -17.39 23.20
CA GLY A 2 -9.93 -16.28 24.10
C GLY A 2 -8.54 -15.67 23.92
N ARG A 3 -7.52 -16.50 23.62
CA ARG A 3 -6.11 -16.04 23.55
C ARG A 3 -5.77 -15.20 22.33
N THR A 4 -6.37 -15.50 21.16
CA THR A 4 -6.20 -14.69 19.93
C THR A 4 -6.85 -13.32 20.07
N ARG A 5 -8.05 -13.27 20.69
CA ARG A 5 -8.72 -12.00 21.02
C ARG A 5 -7.89 -11.13 21.95
N TYR A 6 -7.20 -11.73 22.91
CA TYR A 6 -6.33 -10.99 23.82
C TYR A 6 -5.11 -10.39 23.09
N THR A 7 -4.50 -11.10 22.14
CA THR A 7 -3.39 -10.58 21.32
C THR A 7 -3.86 -9.43 20.45
N LEU A 8 -5.00 -9.56 19.79
CA LEU A 8 -5.58 -8.50 18.98
C LEU A 8 -5.90 -7.26 19.82
N ARG A 9 -6.54 -7.47 20.99
CA ARG A 9 -6.85 -6.37 21.92
C ARG A 9 -5.60 -5.63 22.41
N SER A 10 -4.49 -6.34 22.59
CA SER A 10 -3.22 -5.74 22.94
C SER A 10 -2.56 -4.96 21.80
N ILE A 11 -2.75 -5.38 20.55
CA ILE A 11 -2.29 -4.62 19.38
C ILE A 11 -3.11 -3.33 19.28
N LEU A 12 -4.44 -3.45 19.35
CA LEU A 12 -5.35 -2.31 19.28
C LEU A 12 -5.24 -1.37 20.49
N GLY A 13 -4.77 -1.84 21.64
CA GLY A 13 -4.51 -1.01 22.82
C GLY A 13 -3.11 -0.36 22.85
N ASP A 14 -2.24 -0.67 21.89
CA ASP A 14 -0.90 -0.07 21.82
C ASP A 14 -0.99 1.32 21.15
N TRP A 15 -0.43 2.35 21.81
CA TRP A 15 -0.41 3.72 21.29
C TRP A 15 0.28 3.84 19.94
N ARG A 16 1.22 2.95 19.63
CA ARG A 16 1.94 2.89 18.35
C ARG A 16 1.02 2.54 17.19
N PHE A 17 -0.03 1.73 17.44
CA PHE A 17 -1.06 1.46 16.45
C PHE A 17 -1.77 2.74 16.03
N TYR A 18 -2.13 3.59 16.99
CA TYR A 18 -2.78 4.87 16.72
C TYR A 18 -1.85 5.88 16.05
N LEU A 19 -0.55 5.84 16.37
CA LEU A 19 0.45 6.65 15.67
C LEU A 19 0.54 6.25 14.19
N LEU A 20 0.57 4.94 13.89
CA LEU A 20 0.56 4.47 12.49
C LEU A 20 -0.73 4.84 11.77
N LEU A 21 -1.86 4.75 12.44
CA LEU A 21 -3.14 5.23 11.90
C LEU A 21 -3.11 6.73 11.62
N ALA A 22 -2.56 7.54 12.52
CA ALA A 22 -2.41 8.98 12.32
C ALA A 22 -1.48 9.30 11.15
N LEU A 23 -0.37 8.55 10.97
CA LEU A 23 0.52 8.69 9.81
C LEU A 23 -0.19 8.35 8.50
N LEU A 24 -1.01 7.29 8.47
CA LEU A 24 -1.83 6.96 7.30
C LEU A 24 -2.86 8.04 6.99
N LEU A 25 -3.54 8.58 8.00
CA LEU A 25 -4.49 9.67 7.83
C LEU A 25 -3.80 10.96 7.35
N ALA A 26 -2.61 11.25 7.84
CA ALA A 26 -1.78 12.36 7.35
C ALA A 26 -1.38 12.12 5.89
N ALA A 27 -0.91 10.92 5.54
CA ALA A 27 -0.59 10.57 4.15
C ALA A 27 -1.82 10.67 3.23
N PHE A 28 -3.00 10.28 3.72
CA PHE A 28 -4.26 10.45 3.02
C PHE A 28 -4.58 11.94 2.77
N TYR A 29 -4.51 12.77 3.80
CA TYR A 29 -4.81 14.18 3.68
C TYR A 29 -3.81 14.90 2.76
N PHE A 30 -2.52 14.79 3.05
CA PHE A 30 -1.49 15.50 2.28
C PHE A 30 -1.21 14.88 0.92
N GLY A 31 -1.27 13.57 0.79
CA GLY A 31 -0.98 12.86 -0.44
C GLY A 31 -2.14 12.84 -1.43
N LEU A 32 -3.37 12.83 -0.95
CA LEU A 32 -4.56 12.65 -1.78
C LEU A 32 -5.52 13.83 -1.69
N VAL A 33 -6.08 14.11 -0.52
CA VAL A 33 -7.17 15.10 -0.39
C VAL A 33 -6.71 16.49 -0.82
N SER A 34 -5.50 16.90 -0.43
CA SER A 34 -4.94 18.20 -0.82
C SER A 34 -4.71 18.31 -2.32
N ARG A 35 -4.32 17.22 -2.98
CA ARG A 35 -4.09 17.17 -4.44
C ARG A 35 -5.38 17.11 -5.24
N LEU A 36 -6.44 16.51 -4.68
CA LEU A 36 -7.77 16.47 -5.29
C LEU A 36 -8.57 17.75 -5.05
N ASP A 37 -8.07 18.67 -4.21
CA ASP A 37 -8.74 19.95 -3.97
C ASP A 37 -8.74 20.79 -5.27
N THR A 38 -9.92 21.29 -5.62
CA THR A 38 -10.12 22.18 -6.75
C THR A 38 -9.22 23.43 -6.69
N ARG A 39 -8.94 23.92 -5.47
CA ARG A 39 -8.02 25.03 -5.25
C ARG A 39 -6.58 24.72 -5.64
N TYR A 40 -6.10 23.52 -5.34
CA TYR A 40 -4.77 23.07 -5.75
C TYR A 40 -4.68 22.94 -7.27
N ARG A 41 -5.70 22.33 -7.89
CA ARG A 41 -5.79 22.21 -9.35
C ARG A 41 -5.81 23.56 -10.03
N TYR A 42 -6.58 24.50 -9.50
CA TYR A 42 -6.64 25.87 -10.02
C TYR A 42 -5.31 26.61 -9.89
N ARG A 43 -4.61 26.46 -8.76
CA ARG A 43 -3.26 27.05 -8.59
C ARG A 43 -2.27 26.49 -9.60
N HIS A 44 -2.26 25.20 -9.79
CA HIS A 44 -1.38 24.57 -10.78
C HIS A 44 -1.71 25.02 -12.21
N PHE A 45 -2.99 25.12 -12.55
CA PHE A 45 -3.44 25.72 -13.79
C PHE A 45 -2.99 27.18 -13.92
N ALA A 46 -3.20 27.97 -12.90
CA ALA A 46 -2.82 29.39 -12.90
C ALA A 46 -1.30 29.59 -13.05
N GLU A 47 -0.49 28.71 -12.47
CA GLU A 47 0.96 28.71 -12.66
C GLU A 47 1.35 28.41 -14.12
N ILE A 48 0.77 27.36 -14.72
CA ILE A 48 1.02 27.03 -16.12
C ILE A 48 0.50 28.16 -17.03
N ALA A 49 -0.67 28.69 -16.76
CA ALA A 49 -1.27 29.77 -17.53
C ALA A 49 -0.46 31.06 -17.52
N ARG A 50 0.31 31.33 -16.45
CA ARG A 50 1.22 32.48 -16.37
C ARG A 50 2.41 32.37 -17.33
N PHE A 51 2.87 31.17 -17.62
CA PHE A 51 4.01 30.93 -18.51
C PHE A 51 3.58 30.59 -19.93
N ALA A 52 2.32 30.23 -20.14
CA ALA A 52 1.78 29.94 -21.44
C ALA A 52 1.19 31.21 -22.07
N ASN A 53 1.82 31.69 -23.15
CA ASN A 53 1.39 32.91 -23.83
C ASN A 53 0.10 32.71 -24.65
N VAL A 54 -0.28 31.46 -24.94
CA VAL A 54 -1.47 31.12 -25.74
C VAL A 54 -2.16 29.86 -25.19
N PRO A 55 -3.50 29.76 -25.32
CA PRO A 55 -4.27 28.62 -24.82
C PRO A 55 -3.75 27.25 -25.32
N GLY A 56 -3.37 27.15 -26.59
CA GLY A 56 -2.83 25.93 -27.15
C GLY A 56 -1.50 25.48 -26.55
N GLN A 57 -0.69 26.38 -26.02
CA GLN A 57 0.54 26.03 -25.29
C GLN A 57 0.20 25.52 -23.88
N ALA A 58 -0.74 26.18 -23.19
CA ALA A 58 -1.24 25.71 -21.90
C ALA A 58 -1.88 24.32 -22.00
N ALA A 59 -2.69 24.08 -23.04
CA ALA A 59 -3.32 22.80 -23.30
C ALA A 59 -2.28 21.68 -23.47
N ARG A 60 -1.24 21.89 -24.26
CA ARG A 60 -0.14 20.91 -24.45
C ARG A 60 0.61 20.63 -23.16
N GLN A 61 0.93 21.65 -22.36
CA GLN A 61 1.61 21.46 -21.08
C GLN A 61 0.74 20.72 -20.07
N MET A 62 -0.57 20.86 -20.24
CA MET A 62 -1.55 20.16 -19.40
C MET A 62 -1.96 18.80 -19.94
N GLY A 63 -1.49 18.37 -21.10
CA GLY A 63 -1.86 17.11 -21.72
C GLY A 63 -3.33 17.07 -22.19
N VAL A 64 -3.90 18.25 -22.54
CA VAL A 64 -5.26 18.34 -23.06
C VAL A 64 -5.19 18.52 -24.57
N GLU A 65 -5.83 17.61 -25.33
CA GLU A 65 -5.90 17.69 -26.77
C GLU A 65 -7.10 18.51 -27.22
N GLY A 66 -6.91 19.39 -28.21
CA GLY A 66 -7.95 20.21 -28.80
C GLY A 66 -7.46 21.57 -29.28
N ARG A 67 -8.38 22.31 -29.94
CA ARG A 67 -8.19 23.72 -30.25
C ARG A 67 -8.94 24.54 -29.23
N PHE A 68 -8.25 25.43 -28.57
CA PHE A 68 -8.80 26.27 -27.50
C PHE A 68 -8.53 27.73 -27.83
N ASP A 69 -9.57 28.54 -27.79
CA ASP A 69 -9.48 29.97 -28.06
C ASP A 69 -9.28 30.78 -26.77
N THR A 70 -9.70 30.20 -25.63
CA THR A 70 -9.58 30.84 -24.31
C THR A 70 -8.92 29.91 -23.29
N MET A 71 -8.30 30.49 -22.27
CA MET A 71 -7.76 29.71 -21.12
C MET A 71 -8.85 29.02 -20.30
N GLU A 72 -10.07 29.57 -20.33
CA GLU A 72 -11.22 29.00 -19.64
C GLU A 72 -11.66 27.68 -20.27
N GLN A 73 -11.68 27.62 -21.62
CA GLN A 73 -11.93 26.37 -22.35
C GLN A 73 -10.84 25.30 -22.07
N VAL A 74 -9.58 25.71 -21.95
CA VAL A 74 -8.50 24.79 -21.55
C VAL A 74 -8.74 24.29 -20.13
N TRP A 75 -9.20 25.13 -19.23
CA TRP A 75 -9.50 24.75 -17.87
C TRP A 75 -10.69 23.76 -17.79
N GLU A 76 -11.77 24.03 -18.51
CA GLU A 76 -12.93 23.15 -18.56
C GLU A 76 -12.54 21.76 -19.13
N ALA A 77 -11.86 21.75 -20.29
CA ALA A 77 -11.37 20.52 -20.87
C ALA A 77 -10.37 19.79 -19.94
N TYR A 78 -9.59 20.55 -19.17
CA TYR A 78 -8.71 20.00 -18.17
C TYR A 78 -9.46 19.37 -16.99
N VAL A 79 -10.54 19.92 -16.53
CA VAL A 79 -11.36 19.37 -15.42
C VAL A 79 -12.16 18.16 -15.86
N ASP A 80 -12.65 18.16 -17.10
CA ASP A 80 -13.56 17.14 -17.63
C ASP A 80 -12.86 16.00 -18.39
N CYS A 81 -11.52 16.05 -18.51
CA CYS A 81 -10.76 15.04 -19.25
C CYS A 81 -10.82 13.66 -18.56
N PRO A 82 -11.34 12.60 -19.28
CA PRO A 82 -11.40 11.25 -18.74
C PRO A 82 -10.03 10.67 -18.32
N GLU A 83 -8.97 11.03 -19.04
CA GLU A 83 -7.58 10.60 -18.77
C GLU A 83 -7.10 11.06 -17.40
N ARG A 84 -7.72 12.08 -16.82
CA ARG A 84 -7.44 12.55 -15.47
C ARG A 84 -8.10 11.73 -14.40
N ALA A 85 -9.26 11.17 -14.64
CA ALA A 85 -9.84 10.19 -13.74
C ALA A 85 -8.85 9.03 -13.59
N GLU A 86 -8.20 8.61 -14.68
CA GLU A 86 -7.13 7.61 -14.66
C GLU A 86 -5.91 8.09 -13.88
N TYR A 87 -5.43 9.30 -14.11
CA TYR A 87 -4.30 9.87 -13.38
C TYR A 87 -4.54 9.91 -11.87
N TYR A 88 -5.72 10.35 -11.43
CA TYR A 88 -6.09 10.36 -10.01
C TYR A 88 -6.23 8.95 -9.45
N TYR A 89 -6.79 8.04 -10.20
CA TYR A 89 -6.86 6.64 -9.85
C TYR A 89 -5.46 6.02 -9.64
N LEU A 90 -4.55 6.24 -10.57
CA LEU A 90 -3.15 5.80 -10.46
C LEU A 90 -2.45 6.45 -9.27
N ALA A 91 -2.63 7.75 -9.07
CA ALA A 91 -2.07 8.46 -7.93
C ALA A 91 -2.56 7.89 -6.60
N VAL A 92 -3.84 7.53 -6.50
CA VAL A 92 -4.42 6.87 -5.31
C VAL A 92 -3.78 5.51 -5.09
N LEU A 93 -3.71 4.66 -6.12
CA LEU A 93 -3.13 3.33 -6.00
C LEU A 93 -1.68 3.37 -5.55
N VAL A 94 -0.87 4.22 -6.18
CA VAL A 94 0.56 4.37 -5.85
C VAL A 94 0.73 4.93 -4.43
N ASN A 95 -0.03 5.97 -4.04
CA ASN A 95 0.06 6.54 -2.70
C ASN A 95 -0.41 5.54 -1.63
N ALA A 96 -1.52 4.82 -1.87
CA ALA A 96 -2.01 3.80 -0.97
C ALA A 96 -1.01 2.64 -0.83
N SER A 97 -0.34 2.27 -1.92
CA SER A 97 0.70 1.25 -1.92
C SER A 97 1.92 1.69 -1.11
N LEU A 98 2.46 2.87 -1.38
CA LEU A 98 3.64 3.39 -0.71
C LEU A 98 3.40 3.60 0.79
N ALA A 99 2.34 4.32 1.15
CA ALA A 99 1.98 4.56 2.54
C ALA A 99 1.65 3.25 3.28
N GLY A 100 0.94 2.33 2.61
CA GLY A 100 0.61 1.02 3.13
C GLY A 100 1.84 0.15 3.38
N SER A 101 2.80 0.11 2.46
CA SER A 101 4.03 -0.67 2.61
C SER A 101 4.92 -0.09 3.71
N LEU A 102 5.12 1.23 3.75
CA LEU A 102 5.87 1.88 4.82
C LEU A 102 5.25 1.61 6.20
N THR A 103 3.93 1.73 6.30
CA THR A 103 3.20 1.41 7.53
C THR A 103 3.33 -0.08 7.88
N GLY A 104 3.31 -0.98 6.90
CA GLY A 104 3.52 -2.41 7.09
C GLY A 104 4.90 -2.73 7.68
N VAL A 105 5.96 -2.10 7.17
CA VAL A 105 7.33 -2.21 7.71
C VAL A 105 7.38 -1.72 9.16
N LEU A 106 6.86 -0.54 9.44
CA LEU A 106 6.84 0.03 10.79
C LEU A 106 5.99 -0.81 11.75
N PHE A 107 4.86 -1.34 11.27
CA PHE A 107 4.00 -2.21 12.05
C PHE A 107 4.71 -3.52 12.44
N SER A 108 5.38 -4.16 11.47
CA SER A 108 6.15 -5.38 11.73
C SER A 108 7.27 -5.13 12.73
N PHE A 109 8.02 -4.05 12.58
CA PHE A 109 9.10 -3.68 13.48
C PHE A 109 8.61 -3.33 14.89
N TRP A 110 7.66 -2.42 15.02
CA TRP A 110 7.28 -1.88 16.34
C TRP A 110 6.37 -2.80 17.13
N ILE A 111 5.41 -3.40 16.49
CA ILE A 111 4.38 -4.17 17.17
C ILE A 111 4.81 -5.62 17.32
N ILE A 112 5.37 -6.23 16.27
CA ILE A 112 5.80 -7.62 16.33
C ILE A 112 7.21 -7.75 16.85
N GLY A 113 8.17 -7.16 16.17
CA GLY A 113 9.59 -7.36 16.47
C GLY A 113 9.95 -6.92 17.89
N ARG A 114 9.55 -5.72 18.30
CA ARG A 114 9.88 -5.17 19.63
C ARG A 114 8.80 -5.41 20.70
N GLY A 115 7.55 -5.62 20.29
CA GLY A 115 6.43 -5.68 21.25
C GLY A 115 6.01 -7.08 21.64
N ILE A 116 5.70 -7.92 20.66
CA ILE A 116 4.96 -9.17 20.90
C ILE A 116 5.86 -10.39 20.89
N LEU A 117 6.86 -10.47 20.01
CA LEU A 117 7.64 -11.69 19.83
C LEU A 117 8.54 -12.04 21.00
N GLY A 118 9.20 -11.05 21.62
CA GLY A 118 10.15 -11.32 22.69
C GLY A 118 9.49 -11.81 23.98
N ARG A 119 8.54 -11.06 24.50
CA ARG A 119 7.97 -11.35 25.84
C ARG A 119 6.80 -12.34 25.80
N ARG A 120 5.93 -12.27 24.79
CA ARG A 120 4.72 -13.09 24.73
C ARG A 120 4.93 -14.50 24.25
N ALA A 121 5.78 -14.69 23.25
CA ALA A 121 6.09 -16.02 22.78
C ALA A 121 6.64 -16.90 23.91
N SER A 122 7.63 -16.37 24.65
CA SER A 122 8.22 -17.04 25.82
C SER A 122 7.18 -17.31 26.92
N GLN A 123 6.36 -16.32 27.26
CA GLN A 123 5.30 -16.50 28.27
C GLN A 123 4.25 -17.57 27.88
N LEU A 124 3.89 -17.65 26.60
CA LEU A 124 2.93 -18.65 26.13
C LEU A 124 3.54 -20.05 26.13
N LEU A 125 4.81 -20.17 25.78
CA LEU A 125 5.54 -21.44 25.83
C LEU A 125 5.74 -21.91 27.27
N LEU A 126 6.11 -21.02 28.19
CA LEU A 126 6.25 -21.32 29.61
C LEU A 126 4.91 -21.80 30.24
N ARG A 127 3.77 -21.38 29.68
CA ARG A 127 2.44 -21.85 30.08
C ARG A 127 2.03 -23.16 29.42
N GLY A 128 2.96 -23.88 28.77
CA GLY A 128 2.70 -25.17 28.18
C GLY A 128 1.98 -25.13 26.81
N ALA A 129 1.89 -23.97 26.15
CA ALA A 129 1.31 -23.89 24.83
C ALA A 129 2.31 -24.46 23.78
N GLY A 130 1.85 -25.36 22.93
CA GLY A 130 2.68 -25.90 21.83
C GLY A 130 3.09 -24.81 20.82
N ARG A 131 4.31 -24.91 20.27
CA ARG A 131 4.85 -23.96 19.29
C ARG A 131 3.89 -23.62 18.13
N PRO A 132 3.18 -24.56 17.50
CA PRO A 132 2.22 -24.25 16.43
C PRO A 132 1.06 -23.37 16.91
N ALA A 133 0.58 -23.60 18.14
CA ALA A 133 -0.50 -22.80 18.72
C ALA A 133 -0.03 -21.38 19.01
N VAL A 134 1.19 -21.22 19.56
CA VAL A 134 1.79 -19.91 19.82
C VAL A 134 1.99 -19.15 18.53
N PHE A 135 2.56 -19.77 17.51
CA PHE A 135 2.78 -19.16 16.19
C PHE A 135 1.47 -18.61 15.60
N ARG A 136 0.42 -19.45 15.56
CA ARG A 136 -0.89 -19.01 15.06
C ARG A 136 -1.49 -17.87 15.88
N GLN A 137 -1.34 -17.89 17.20
CA GLN A 137 -1.83 -16.82 18.10
C GLN A 137 -1.09 -15.50 17.93
N LEU A 138 0.11 -15.51 17.37
CA LEU A 138 0.88 -14.30 17.06
C LEU A 138 0.66 -13.85 15.61
N LEU A 139 0.72 -14.78 14.67
CA LEU A 139 0.65 -14.48 13.23
C LEU A 139 -0.71 -13.96 12.79
N PHE A 140 -1.81 -14.63 13.15
CA PHE A 140 -3.13 -14.22 12.68
C PHE A 140 -3.58 -12.84 13.18
N PRO A 141 -3.41 -12.46 14.46
CA PRO A 141 -3.71 -11.10 14.89
C PRO A 141 -2.84 -10.04 14.21
N TYR A 142 -1.59 -10.38 13.93
CA TYR A 142 -0.70 -9.51 13.17
C TYR A 142 -1.20 -9.28 11.76
N LEU A 143 -1.40 -10.35 10.99
CA LEU A 143 -1.89 -10.26 9.62
C LEU A 143 -3.23 -9.51 9.58
N GLY A 144 -4.15 -9.89 10.48
CA GLY A 144 -5.46 -9.25 10.56
C GLY A 144 -5.39 -7.75 10.84
N ALA A 145 -4.61 -7.33 11.83
CA ALA A 145 -4.48 -5.91 12.17
C ALA A 145 -3.74 -5.11 11.08
N SER A 146 -2.66 -5.67 10.52
CA SER A 146 -1.91 -5.02 9.45
C SER A 146 -2.72 -4.89 8.18
N LEU A 147 -3.43 -5.95 7.77
CA LEU A 147 -4.30 -5.92 6.60
C LEU A 147 -5.50 -4.99 6.81
N LEU A 148 -6.08 -4.98 8.01
CA LEU A 148 -7.17 -4.04 8.34
C LEU A 148 -6.73 -2.59 8.14
N LEU A 149 -5.53 -2.23 8.62
CA LEU A 149 -4.98 -0.88 8.40
C LEU A 149 -4.77 -0.59 6.93
N ARG A 150 -4.12 -1.49 6.18
CA ARG A 150 -3.81 -1.27 4.76
C ARG A 150 -5.06 -1.25 3.89
N TRP A 151 -5.96 -2.22 4.08
CA TRP A 151 -7.20 -2.33 3.28
C TRP A 151 -8.20 -1.25 3.68
N GLY A 152 -8.29 -0.90 4.96
CA GLY A 152 -9.10 0.22 5.42
C GLY A 152 -8.61 1.55 4.84
N PHE A 153 -7.29 1.77 4.82
CA PHE A 153 -6.69 2.94 4.19
C PHE A 153 -6.96 2.98 2.67
N PHE A 154 -6.79 1.85 1.99
CA PHE A 154 -7.11 1.73 0.58
C PHE A 154 -8.58 2.02 0.30
N ALA A 155 -9.50 1.43 1.07
CA ALA A 155 -10.93 1.67 0.95
C ALA A 155 -11.28 3.15 1.17
N LEU A 156 -10.64 3.82 2.13
CA LEU A 156 -10.80 5.25 2.38
C LEU A 156 -10.33 6.08 1.16
N CYS A 157 -9.18 5.76 0.60
CA CYS A 157 -8.67 6.42 -0.61
C CYS A 157 -9.64 6.25 -1.78
N PHE A 158 -10.17 5.04 -1.96
CA PHE A 158 -11.14 4.76 -3.04
C PHE A 158 -12.48 5.42 -2.83
N ALA A 159 -12.97 5.52 -1.60
CA ALA A 159 -14.24 6.16 -1.30
C ALA A 159 -14.27 7.66 -1.65
N VAL A 160 -13.10 8.31 -1.63
CA VAL A 160 -12.99 9.74 -1.96
C VAL A 160 -12.98 10.00 -3.46
N LEU A 161 -12.52 9.05 -4.28
CA LEU A 161 -12.41 9.24 -5.73
C LEU A 161 -13.73 9.62 -6.41
N PRO A 162 -14.82 8.86 -6.27
CA PRO A 162 -16.10 9.20 -6.93
C PRO A 162 -16.68 10.54 -6.46
N ILE A 163 -16.34 10.98 -5.25
CA ILE A 163 -16.83 12.24 -4.68
C ILE A 163 -16.09 13.45 -5.29
N ARG A 164 -14.82 13.26 -5.67
CA ARG A 164 -13.92 14.35 -6.07
C ARG A 164 -13.56 14.35 -7.55
N VAL A 165 -13.77 13.24 -8.24
CA VAL A 165 -13.44 13.06 -9.66
C VAL A 165 -14.73 12.80 -10.42
N GLN A 166 -15.10 13.74 -11.29
CA GLN A 166 -16.21 13.55 -12.23
C GLN A 166 -15.83 12.50 -13.26
N ASN A 167 -16.82 11.75 -13.75
CA ASN A 167 -16.66 10.73 -14.78
C ASN A 167 -15.68 9.59 -14.45
N PHE A 168 -15.57 9.23 -13.16
CA PHE A 168 -14.76 8.10 -12.76
C PHE A 168 -15.33 6.79 -13.36
N PRO A 169 -14.54 6.06 -14.19
CA PRO A 169 -15.04 4.88 -14.89
C PRO A 169 -15.21 3.70 -13.91
N PRO A 170 -16.43 3.18 -13.70
CA PRO A 170 -16.68 2.09 -12.74
C PRO A 170 -16.19 0.72 -13.22
N GLY A 171 -15.85 0.56 -14.50
CA GLY A 171 -15.58 -0.73 -15.13
C GLY A 171 -14.24 -1.40 -14.77
N TYR A 172 -13.29 -0.68 -14.16
CA TYR A 172 -11.93 -1.19 -13.92
C TYR A 172 -11.72 -1.78 -12.52
N PHE A 173 -12.73 -1.81 -11.70
CA PHE A 173 -12.63 -2.01 -10.27
C PHE A 173 -12.27 -3.42 -9.79
N PRO A 174 -12.98 -4.50 -10.21
CA PRO A 174 -12.88 -5.75 -9.46
C PRO A 174 -11.51 -6.41 -9.57
N GLU A 175 -10.98 -6.53 -10.77
CA GLU A 175 -9.70 -7.22 -11.01
C GLU A 175 -8.52 -6.46 -10.41
N THR A 176 -8.49 -5.14 -10.57
CA THR A 176 -7.43 -4.29 -10.04
C THR A 176 -7.43 -4.30 -8.53
N VAL A 177 -8.60 -4.17 -7.90
CA VAL A 177 -8.76 -4.23 -6.45
C VAL A 177 -8.34 -5.58 -5.91
N LEU A 178 -8.79 -6.68 -6.51
CA LEU A 178 -8.40 -8.03 -6.09
C LEU A 178 -6.89 -8.27 -6.22
N CYS A 179 -6.30 -7.85 -7.33
CA CYS A 179 -4.86 -7.94 -7.54
C CYS A 179 -4.09 -7.11 -6.48
N TRP A 180 -4.53 -5.87 -6.22
CA TRP A 180 -3.93 -5.02 -5.19
C TRP A 180 -4.05 -5.61 -3.79
N LEU A 181 -5.22 -6.15 -3.42
CA LEU A 181 -5.44 -6.82 -2.14
C LEU A 181 -4.51 -8.03 -1.97
N LEU A 182 -4.36 -8.85 -3.00
CA LEU A 182 -3.47 -10.01 -2.97
C LEU A 182 -2.00 -9.60 -2.84
N LEU A 183 -1.55 -8.61 -3.62
CA LEU A 183 -0.19 -8.07 -3.55
C LEU A 183 0.11 -7.48 -2.16
N SER A 184 -0.84 -6.72 -1.60
CA SER A 184 -0.69 -6.15 -0.26
C SER A 184 -0.66 -7.21 0.84
N ALA A 185 -1.41 -8.30 0.68
CA ALA A 185 -1.36 -9.44 1.58
C ALA A 185 -0.02 -10.17 1.52
N ALA A 186 0.53 -10.38 0.32
CA ALA A 186 1.83 -10.98 0.10
C ALA A 186 2.97 -10.14 0.70
N ASP A 187 2.93 -8.83 0.49
CA ASP A 187 3.86 -7.85 1.05
C ASP A 187 3.80 -7.85 2.61
N THR A 188 2.59 -7.85 3.17
CA THR A 188 2.40 -7.95 4.63
C THR A 188 2.92 -9.27 5.19
N ALA A 189 2.72 -10.38 4.50
CA ALA A 189 3.24 -11.68 4.92
C ALA A 189 4.78 -11.71 4.85
N PHE A 190 5.38 -11.07 3.85
CA PHE A 190 6.83 -10.92 3.75
C PHE A 190 7.41 -10.14 4.94
N PHE A 191 6.85 -8.99 5.31
CA PHE A 191 7.27 -8.27 6.52
C PHE A 191 7.04 -9.08 7.81
N GLY A 192 5.99 -9.89 7.84
CA GLY A 192 5.79 -10.86 8.93
C GLY A 192 6.90 -11.90 8.98
N PHE A 193 7.28 -12.46 7.84
CA PHE A 193 8.39 -13.42 7.76
C PHE A 193 9.69 -12.82 8.28
N THR A 194 10.08 -11.64 7.82
CA THR A 194 11.31 -10.97 8.26
C THR A 194 11.32 -10.70 9.75
N ALA A 195 10.17 -10.24 10.32
CA ALA A 195 10.00 -10.01 11.75
C ALA A 195 10.13 -11.31 12.59
N PHE A 196 9.69 -12.44 12.06
CA PHE A 196 9.83 -13.74 12.74
C PHE A 196 11.22 -14.36 12.55
N ALA A 197 11.86 -14.12 11.40
CA ALA A 197 13.15 -14.72 11.06
C ALA A 197 14.34 -13.99 11.72
N PHE A 198 14.31 -12.67 11.76
CA PHE A 198 15.45 -11.84 12.14
C PHE A 198 15.25 -11.13 13.49
N HIS A 199 16.34 -10.58 13.98
CA HIS A 199 16.29 -9.59 15.06
C HIS A 199 15.56 -8.32 14.56
N PRO A 200 14.78 -7.60 15.39
CA PRO A 200 13.94 -6.49 14.93
C PRO A 200 14.65 -5.45 14.07
N TYR A 201 15.86 -5.04 14.43
CA TYR A 201 16.63 -4.05 13.65
C TYR A 201 17.16 -4.61 12.32
N LEU A 202 17.52 -5.90 12.28
CA LEU A 202 17.89 -6.56 11.02
C LEU A 202 16.68 -6.75 10.11
N ALA A 203 15.51 -7.07 10.67
CA ALA A 203 14.27 -7.14 9.92
C ALA A 203 13.93 -5.78 9.30
N LEU A 204 14.00 -4.71 10.08
CA LEU A 204 13.78 -3.34 9.58
C LEU A 204 14.75 -2.99 8.45
N GLY A 205 16.04 -3.27 8.64
CA GLY A 205 17.06 -3.03 7.62
C GLY A 205 16.83 -3.87 6.35
N ALA A 206 16.43 -5.13 6.49
CA ALA A 206 16.10 -6.02 5.38
C ALA A 206 14.86 -5.53 4.61
N ASP A 207 13.82 -5.11 5.32
CA ASP A 207 12.57 -4.62 4.71
C ASP A 207 12.80 -3.29 3.96
N LEU A 208 13.52 -2.35 4.55
CA LEU A 208 13.89 -1.09 3.90
C LEU A 208 14.87 -1.31 2.75
N GLY A 209 15.83 -2.20 2.91
CA GLY A 209 16.78 -2.58 1.87
C GLY A 209 16.07 -3.26 0.69
N ALA A 210 15.15 -4.18 0.95
CA ALA A 210 14.33 -4.81 -0.08
C ALA A 210 13.49 -3.76 -0.83
N ALA A 211 12.88 -2.82 -0.11
CA ALA A 211 12.11 -1.74 -0.72
C ALA A 211 12.99 -0.87 -1.65
N ALA A 212 14.19 -0.50 -1.21
CA ALA A 212 15.13 0.28 -2.01
C ALA A 212 15.62 -0.50 -3.24
N LEU A 213 16.02 -1.78 -3.05
CA LEU A 213 16.47 -2.64 -4.14
C LEU A 213 15.41 -2.85 -5.21
N VAL A 214 14.16 -3.09 -4.80
CA VAL A 214 13.04 -3.31 -5.73
C VAL A 214 12.83 -2.10 -6.64
N LEU A 215 13.02 -0.88 -6.16
CA LEU A 215 12.90 0.33 -6.98
C LEU A 215 14.00 0.44 -8.05
N LEU A 216 15.15 -0.18 -7.83
CA LEU A 216 16.28 -0.19 -8.77
C LEU A 216 16.21 -1.32 -9.81
N LEU A 217 15.32 -2.28 -9.64
CA LEU A 217 15.21 -3.43 -10.54
C LEU A 217 14.55 -3.05 -11.87
N PRO A 218 14.92 -3.75 -12.98
CA PRO A 218 14.22 -3.63 -14.25
C PRO A 218 12.72 -3.92 -14.11
N GLY A 219 11.89 -3.22 -14.90
CA GLY A 219 10.44 -3.26 -14.78
C GLY A 219 9.82 -4.67 -14.76
N ALA A 220 10.31 -5.60 -15.59
CA ALA A 220 9.81 -6.97 -15.61
C ALA A 220 10.06 -7.71 -14.29
N VAL A 221 11.27 -7.61 -13.73
CA VAL A 221 11.64 -8.23 -12.46
C VAL A 221 10.92 -7.55 -11.30
N ARG A 222 10.83 -6.22 -11.33
CA ARG A 222 10.11 -5.43 -10.34
C ARG A 222 8.64 -5.86 -10.20
N ARG A 223 7.95 -6.12 -11.33
CA ARG A 223 6.55 -6.59 -11.33
C ARG A 223 6.37 -8.00 -10.77
N ALA A 224 7.39 -8.82 -10.77
CA ALA A 224 7.35 -10.15 -10.17
C ALA A 224 7.46 -10.13 -8.63
N LEU A 225 7.80 -9.00 -8.05
CA LEU A 225 7.90 -8.83 -6.60
C LEU A 225 6.69 -8.02 -6.09
N PRO A 226 5.97 -8.46 -5.03
CA PRO A 226 4.75 -7.79 -4.57
C PRO A 226 4.94 -6.31 -4.28
N LEU A 227 6.01 -5.95 -3.58
CA LEU A 227 6.35 -4.56 -3.28
C LEU A 227 6.61 -3.73 -4.54
N GLY A 228 7.27 -4.33 -5.53
CA GLY A 228 7.56 -3.68 -6.82
C GLY A 228 6.33 -3.52 -7.68
N ALA A 229 5.49 -4.54 -7.74
CA ALA A 229 4.23 -4.51 -8.46
C ALA A 229 3.26 -3.46 -7.87
N LEU A 230 3.17 -3.37 -6.54
CA LEU A 230 2.36 -2.37 -5.85
C LEU A 230 2.74 -0.92 -6.24
N ASN A 231 4.02 -0.67 -6.49
CA ASN A 231 4.54 0.65 -6.84
C ASN A 231 4.77 0.86 -8.35
N ASP A 232 4.32 -0.06 -9.20
CA ASP A 232 4.41 0.07 -10.65
C ASP A 232 3.13 0.67 -11.23
N ALA A 233 3.14 1.98 -11.50
CA ALA A 233 2.03 2.68 -12.13
C ALA A 233 1.60 2.05 -13.46
N GLY A 234 2.54 1.46 -14.22
CA GLY A 234 2.22 0.79 -15.48
C GLY A 234 1.35 -0.46 -15.34
N LEU A 235 1.40 -1.13 -14.17
CA LEU A 235 0.53 -2.27 -13.88
C LEU A 235 -0.92 -1.85 -13.66
N TRP A 236 -1.13 -0.63 -13.18
CA TRP A 236 -2.43 -0.10 -12.78
C TRP A 236 -3.12 0.72 -13.89
N ARG A 237 -2.46 0.97 -15.03
CA ARG A 237 -3.09 1.65 -16.15
C ARG A 237 -4.28 0.84 -16.68
N THR A 238 -5.31 1.54 -17.09
CA THR A 238 -6.53 0.94 -17.63
C THR A 238 -6.27 0.13 -18.89
N GLU A 239 -5.34 0.59 -19.71
CA GLU A 239 -4.91 -0.07 -20.95
C GLU A 239 -3.91 -1.22 -20.75
N ALA A 240 -3.49 -1.47 -19.49
CA ALA A 240 -2.55 -2.53 -19.22
C ALA A 240 -3.14 -3.89 -19.62
N LEU A 241 -2.40 -4.63 -20.44
CA LEU A 241 -2.76 -5.98 -20.84
C LEU A 241 -3.02 -6.86 -19.60
N PRO A 242 -4.00 -7.79 -19.63
CA PRO A 242 -4.32 -8.65 -18.49
C PRO A 242 -3.14 -9.53 -18.05
N GLY A 243 -2.26 -9.94 -18.97
CA GLY A 243 -1.11 -10.81 -18.70
C GLY A 243 -0.18 -10.31 -17.58
N PRO A 244 0.27 -9.07 -17.56
CA PRO A 244 1.11 -8.54 -16.46
C PRO A 244 0.45 -8.58 -15.09
N ARG A 245 -0.87 -8.33 -14.99
CA ARG A 245 -1.63 -8.41 -13.73
C ARG A 245 -1.76 -9.85 -13.25
N GLN A 246 -2.03 -10.78 -14.15
CA GLN A 246 -2.10 -12.21 -13.80
C GLN A 246 -0.74 -12.72 -13.32
N THR A 247 0.35 -12.36 -13.99
CA THR A 247 1.71 -12.71 -13.56
C THR A 247 2.01 -12.15 -12.17
N ALA A 248 1.67 -10.89 -11.92
CA ALA A 248 1.84 -10.26 -10.61
C ALA A 248 0.99 -10.94 -9.53
N ALA A 249 -0.24 -11.33 -9.82
CA ALA A 249 -1.12 -12.04 -8.91
C ALA A 249 -0.58 -13.44 -8.57
N VAL A 250 -0.09 -14.19 -9.56
CA VAL A 250 0.54 -15.51 -9.33
C VAL A 250 1.80 -15.36 -8.48
N ALA A 251 2.68 -14.40 -8.80
CA ALA A 251 3.87 -14.11 -8.01
C ALA A 251 3.53 -13.71 -6.57
N ALA A 252 2.46 -12.93 -6.37
CA ALA A 252 1.96 -12.59 -5.04
C ALA A 252 1.49 -13.83 -4.27
N GLY A 253 0.75 -14.73 -4.90
CA GLY A 253 0.32 -16.00 -4.30
C GLY A 253 1.51 -16.85 -3.84
N VAL A 254 2.52 -17.00 -4.70
CA VAL A 254 3.75 -17.72 -4.38
C VAL A 254 4.50 -17.06 -3.22
N THR A 255 4.67 -15.73 -3.26
CA THR A 255 5.34 -14.98 -2.20
C THR A 255 4.59 -15.08 -0.87
N LEU A 256 3.26 -15.01 -0.88
CA LEU A 256 2.43 -15.16 0.30
C LEU A 256 2.66 -16.52 0.95
N LEU A 257 2.56 -17.61 0.19
CA LEU A 257 2.77 -18.96 0.69
C LEU A 257 4.20 -19.19 1.19
N ALA A 258 5.20 -18.76 0.42
CA ALA A 258 6.61 -18.86 0.80
C ALA A 258 6.92 -18.09 2.09
N SER A 259 6.36 -16.89 2.23
CA SER A 259 6.53 -16.05 3.43
C SER A 259 5.88 -16.66 4.66
N LEU A 260 4.68 -17.21 4.54
CA LEU A 260 4.00 -17.88 5.65
C LEU A 260 4.74 -19.15 6.09
N LEU A 261 5.20 -19.96 5.13
CA LEU A 261 6.00 -21.15 5.41
C LEU A 261 7.35 -20.77 6.03
N GLY A 262 8.04 -19.77 5.45
CA GLY A 262 9.30 -19.25 5.97
C GLY A 262 9.17 -18.72 7.39
N ALA A 263 8.12 -17.95 7.68
CA ALA A 263 7.83 -17.45 9.02
C ALA A 263 7.62 -18.60 10.03
N TRP A 264 6.91 -19.64 9.62
CA TRP A 264 6.74 -20.83 10.44
C TRP A 264 8.07 -21.56 10.71
N LEU A 265 8.87 -21.80 9.67
CA LEU A 265 10.16 -22.49 9.80
C LEU A 265 11.13 -21.69 10.66
N ALA A 266 11.19 -20.38 10.49
CA ALA A 266 12.01 -19.46 11.28
C ALA A 266 11.58 -19.49 12.77
N PHE A 267 10.28 -19.39 13.03
CA PHE A 267 9.73 -19.45 14.38
C PHE A 267 10.00 -20.79 15.06
N ARG A 268 9.89 -21.90 14.32
CA ARG A 268 10.17 -23.26 14.84
C ARG A 268 11.62 -23.41 15.31
N ARG A 269 12.57 -22.77 14.61
CA ARG A 269 14.01 -22.85 14.90
C ARG A 269 14.49 -21.83 15.94
N LYS A 270 13.68 -20.82 16.20
CA LYS A 270 14.07 -19.74 17.11
C LYS A 270 14.10 -20.25 18.56
N ASP A 271 15.25 -20.10 19.20
CA ASP A 271 15.32 -20.27 20.65
C ASP A 271 14.61 -19.12 21.33
N LEU A 272 13.56 -19.46 22.07
CA LEU A 272 12.69 -18.54 22.81
C LEU A 272 12.90 -18.69 24.30
N SER A 273 14.08 -19.19 24.69
CA SER A 273 14.52 -19.32 26.08
C SER A 273 14.80 -17.95 26.70
#